data_4d613ffb68e12a789bc9ec01bef91747
#
_entry.id   4d613ffb68e12a789bc9ec01bef91747
#
_cell.length_a   1.000
_cell.length_b   1.000
_cell.length_c   1.000
_cell.angle_alpha   90.00
_cell.angle_beta   90.00
_cell.angle_gamma   90.00
#
_symmetry.space_group_name_H-M   'P 1'
#
loop_
_entity.id
_entity.type
_entity.pdbx_description
1 polymer ?
#
loop_
_entity_poly.entity_id
_entity_poly.type
_entity_poly.pdbx_seq_one_letter_code
_entity_poly.pdbx_strand_id
1 'polypeptide(L)'
;MDTSLNWRELLKHPGQDHLLQVYRDRDFLSEAVTHYVREGLRLGEAGLIIARPEHRRLFAAGLGGNAAVHMLDADETLASFMIDGMPDAAAFQRACGRAIRGLRLRYPGVRAYGEMVDILWQRGERTAALRLEELWNDLRREQPFSLLCAYAMDPLQPDVYGALESVCRCHTHLIPTRDYERFNQAVTDAAKAALDQPLAQMLLSLAARYRPPTEMPLGQAALLWLKKNMPRTADRVLEDVRARLAA
;
A
#
# COMPACT_ATOMS: atom_id res chain seq x y z
N MET A 1 11.81 -23.09 4.15
CA MET A 1 10.55 -22.75 4.85
C MET A 1 9.84 -21.73 3.97
N ASP A 2 8.85 -22.21 3.25
CA ASP A 2 8.03 -21.40 2.36
C ASP A 2 6.99 -20.69 3.24
N THR A 3 7.31 -19.52 3.73
CA THR A 3 6.31 -18.64 4.32
C THR A 3 5.60 -17.99 3.16
N SER A 4 4.52 -18.62 2.68
CA SER A 4 3.58 -17.98 1.76
C SER A 4 3.22 -16.62 2.38
N LEU A 5 3.61 -15.55 1.69
CA LEU A 5 3.34 -14.17 2.11
C LEU A 5 1.82 -13.96 2.07
N ASN A 6 1.17 -14.33 3.18
CA ASN A 6 -0.27 -14.16 3.33
C ASN A 6 -0.53 -12.72 3.78
N TRP A 7 -1.11 -11.91 2.90
CA TRP A 7 -1.46 -10.53 3.19
C TRP A 7 -2.33 -10.38 4.46
N ARG A 8 -3.17 -11.39 4.80
CA ARG A 8 -3.98 -11.37 6.02
C ARG A 8 -3.12 -11.44 7.28
N GLU A 9 -2.09 -12.26 7.30
CA GLU A 9 -1.17 -12.36 8.44
C GLU A 9 -0.36 -11.07 8.59
N LEU A 10 0.08 -10.46 7.49
CA LEU A 10 0.76 -9.17 7.52
C LEU A 10 -0.13 -8.07 8.14
N LEU A 11 -1.42 -8.04 7.77
CA LEU A 11 -2.38 -7.06 8.27
C LEU A 11 -2.87 -7.34 9.70
N LYS A 12 -2.65 -8.54 10.22
CA LYS A 12 -3.10 -8.93 11.56
C LYS A 12 -2.28 -8.27 12.68
N HIS A 13 -0.97 -8.22 12.53
CA HIS A 13 -0.05 -7.68 13.51
C HIS A 13 0.93 -6.65 12.91
N PRO A 14 0.45 -5.53 12.38
CA PRO A 14 1.30 -4.57 11.68
C PRO A 14 2.20 -3.74 12.61
N GLY A 15 2.07 -3.86 13.92
CA GLY A 15 2.86 -3.05 14.87
C GLY A 15 2.69 -1.55 14.64
N GLN A 16 3.79 -0.89 14.30
CA GLN A 16 3.82 0.52 13.91
C GLN A 16 4.18 0.69 12.43
N ASP A 17 3.85 -0.29 11.59
CA ASP A 17 4.23 -0.27 10.18
C ASP A 17 3.44 0.75 9.36
N HIS A 18 4.07 1.18 8.28
CA HIS A 18 3.46 1.93 7.19
C HIS A 18 3.31 1.01 6.00
N LEU A 19 2.11 0.52 5.81
CA LEU A 19 1.78 -0.50 4.83
C LEU A 19 1.32 0.16 3.53
N LEU A 20 1.75 -0.38 2.40
CA LEU A 20 1.34 0.03 1.08
C LEU A 20 0.45 -1.03 0.44
N GLN A 21 -0.74 -0.65 0.01
CA GLN A 21 -1.58 -1.45 -0.87
C GLN A 21 -1.65 -0.82 -2.26
N VAL A 22 -1.23 -1.58 -3.26
CA VAL A 22 -1.48 -1.26 -4.66
C VAL A 22 -2.63 -2.14 -5.14
N TYR A 23 -3.69 -1.54 -5.68
CA TYR A 23 -4.89 -2.27 -6.05
C TYR A 23 -5.44 -1.84 -7.41
N ARG A 24 -6.02 -2.80 -8.11
CA ARG A 24 -6.86 -2.62 -9.30
C ARG A 24 -8.32 -2.93 -8.98
N ASP A 25 -8.52 -3.87 -8.08
CA ASP A 25 -9.80 -4.45 -7.69
C ASP A 25 -10.27 -3.84 -6.36
N ARG A 26 -11.44 -3.18 -6.40
CA ARG A 26 -12.06 -2.55 -5.23
C ARG A 26 -12.52 -3.56 -4.18
N ASP A 27 -12.85 -4.77 -4.61
CA ASP A 27 -13.26 -5.83 -3.66
C ASP A 27 -12.06 -6.26 -2.83
N PHE A 28 -10.87 -6.36 -3.45
CA PHE A 28 -9.65 -6.65 -2.72
C PHE A 28 -9.26 -5.50 -1.78
N LEU A 29 -9.40 -4.25 -2.22
CA LEU A 29 -9.19 -3.09 -1.35
C LEU A 29 -10.11 -3.17 -0.12
N SER A 30 -11.41 -3.39 -0.36
CA SER A 30 -12.41 -3.47 0.71
C SER A 30 -12.13 -4.61 1.68
N GLU A 31 -11.76 -5.78 1.17
CA GLU A 31 -11.41 -6.94 1.97
C GLU A 31 -10.18 -6.67 2.85
N ALA A 32 -9.13 -6.11 2.28
CA ALA A 32 -7.88 -5.82 3.01
C ALA A 32 -8.07 -4.75 4.09
N VAL A 33 -8.70 -3.62 3.76
CA VAL A 33 -8.97 -2.54 4.73
C VAL A 33 -9.89 -3.01 5.85
N THR A 34 -10.96 -3.74 5.50
CA THR A 34 -11.89 -4.27 6.50
C THR A 34 -11.21 -5.28 7.41
N HIS A 35 -10.40 -6.18 6.86
CA HIS A 35 -9.62 -7.14 7.65
C HIS A 35 -8.64 -6.41 8.58
N TYR A 36 -7.86 -5.47 8.06
CA TYR A 36 -6.89 -4.68 8.82
C TYR A 36 -7.54 -3.99 10.03
N VAL A 37 -8.65 -3.28 9.82
CA VAL A 37 -9.35 -2.58 10.90
C VAL A 37 -9.99 -3.57 11.87
N ARG A 38 -10.63 -4.65 11.38
CA ARG A 38 -11.27 -5.67 12.22
C ARG A 38 -10.29 -6.35 13.18
N GLU A 39 -9.08 -6.67 12.70
CA GLU A 39 -8.06 -7.26 13.57
C GLU A 39 -7.62 -6.28 14.67
N GLY A 40 -7.54 -4.97 14.38
CA GLY A 40 -7.31 -3.96 15.41
C GLY A 40 -8.44 -3.88 16.43
N LEU A 41 -9.69 -3.87 15.96
CA LEU A 41 -10.86 -3.86 16.87
C LEU A 41 -10.89 -5.08 17.81
N ARG A 42 -10.43 -6.25 17.37
CA ARG A 42 -10.29 -7.45 18.21
C ARG A 42 -9.25 -7.27 19.33
N LEU A 43 -8.25 -6.43 19.10
CA LEU A 43 -7.23 -6.05 20.09
C LEU A 43 -7.62 -4.83 20.95
N GLY A 44 -8.84 -4.31 20.77
CA GLY A 44 -9.32 -3.11 21.45
C GLY A 44 -8.79 -1.81 20.84
N GLU A 45 -8.12 -1.84 19.69
CA GLU A 45 -7.62 -0.66 19.00
C GLU A 45 -8.76 0.10 18.29
N ALA A 46 -8.56 1.37 17.98
CA ALA A 46 -9.48 2.14 17.16
C ALA A 46 -9.12 2.09 15.67
N GLY A 47 -10.13 2.22 14.80
CA GLY A 47 -9.95 2.44 13.37
C GLY A 47 -10.13 3.92 13.03
N LEU A 48 -9.18 4.53 12.31
CA LEU A 48 -9.35 5.82 11.65
C LEU A 48 -9.31 5.59 10.13
N ILE A 49 -10.41 5.85 9.45
CA ILE A 49 -10.54 5.65 8.01
C ILE A 49 -10.75 7.01 7.34
N ILE A 50 -9.79 7.43 6.50
CA ILE A 50 -9.87 8.65 5.70
C ILE A 50 -10.02 8.24 4.25
N ALA A 51 -11.26 8.21 3.75
CA ALA A 51 -11.59 7.63 2.46
C ALA A 51 -12.64 8.44 1.70
N ARG A 52 -12.69 8.25 0.37
CA ARG A 52 -13.74 8.80 -0.49
C ARG A 52 -15.11 8.23 -0.12
N PRO A 53 -16.22 8.94 -0.43
CA PRO A 53 -17.56 8.52 -0.02
C PRO A 53 -17.94 7.10 -0.43
N GLU A 54 -17.56 6.66 -1.63
CA GLU A 54 -17.83 5.31 -2.14
C GLU A 54 -17.11 4.24 -1.34
N HIS A 55 -15.83 4.45 -0.99
CA HIS A 55 -15.05 3.50 -0.20
C HIS A 55 -15.50 3.49 1.27
N ARG A 56 -15.87 4.66 1.83
CA ARG A 56 -16.45 4.71 3.19
C ARG A 56 -17.71 3.84 3.31
N ARG A 57 -18.59 3.85 2.28
CA ARG A 57 -19.79 2.99 2.27
C ARG A 57 -19.42 1.51 2.25
N LEU A 58 -18.46 1.11 1.42
CA LEU A 58 -17.97 -0.27 1.34
C LEU A 58 -17.38 -0.73 2.68
N PHE A 59 -16.52 0.09 3.29
CA PHE A 59 -15.90 -0.25 4.57
C PHE A 59 -16.90 -0.25 5.72
N ALA A 60 -17.87 0.68 5.74
CA ALA A 60 -18.94 0.71 6.75
C ALA A 60 -19.79 -0.55 6.72
N ALA A 61 -20.15 -1.04 5.52
CA ALA A 61 -20.87 -2.31 5.37
C ALA A 61 -20.08 -3.50 5.96
N GLY A 62 -18.76 -3.51 5.76
CA GLY A 62 -17.88 -4.56 6.30
C GLY A 62 -17.61 -4.46 7.79
N LEU A 63 -17.66 -3.26 8.41
CA LEU A 63 -17.25 -3.00 9.80
C LEU A 63 -18.44 -2.88 10.78
N GLY A 64 -19.68 -2.85 10.28
CA GLY A 64 -20.90 -2.99 11.09
C GLY A 64 -21.18 -1.85 12.07
N GLY A 65 -20.78 -0.62 11.79
CA GLY A 65 -21.11 0.55 12.61
C GLY A 65 -20.47 0.55 14.01
N ASN A 66 -19.29 -0.04 14.15
CA ASN A 66 -18.56 -0.10 15.42
C ASN A 66 -18.15 1.30 15.89
N ALA A 67 -18.45 1.65 17.15
CA ALA A 67 -18.17 2.96 17.74
C ALA A 67 -16.67 3.32 17.83
N ALA A 68 -15.77 2.35 17.77
CA ALA A 68 -14.33 2.55 17.73
C ALA A 68 -13.81 2.84 16.30
N VAL A 69 -14.68 2.84 15.27
CA VAL A 69 -14.33 3.18 13.90
C VAL A 69 -14.77 4.60 13.58
N HIS A 70 -13.80 5.44 13.24
CA HIS A 70 -14.00 6.84 12.89
C HIS A 70 -13.72 7.03 11.41
N MET A 71 -14.68 7.55 10.65
CA MET A 71 -14.57 7.76 9.22
C MET A 71 -14.60 9.26 8.88
N LEU A 72 -13.59 9.70 8.14
CA LEU A 72 -13.47 11.06 7.62
C LEU A 72 -13.54 11.04 6.09
N ASP A 73 -14.02 12.13 5.52
CA ASP A 73 -13.99 12.33 4.07
C ASP A 73 -12.57 12.66 3.62
N ALA A 74 -12.08 11.97 2.60
CA ALA A 74 -10.70 12.12 2.15
C ALA A 74 -10.47 13.45 1.42
N ASP A 75 -11.41 13.90 0.58
CA ASP A 75 -11.29 15.17 -0.15
C ASP A 75 -11.39 16.36 0.80
N GLU A 76 -12.35 16.35 1.73
CA GLU A 76 -12.52 17.41 2.75
C GLU A 76 -11.30 17.47 3.68
N THR A 77 -10.83 16.29 4.13
CA THR A 77 -9.66 16.22 5.01
C THR A 77 -8.41 16.73 4.29
N LEU A 78 -8.18 16.30 3.05
CA LEU A 78 -7.07 16.76 2.23
C LEU A 78 -7.12 18.28 2.02
N ALA A 79 -8.27 18.82 1.63
CA ALA A 79 -8.46 20.26 1.41
C ALA A 79 -8.14 21.09 2.66
N SER A 80 -8.35 20.55 3.87
CA SER A 80 -8.13 21.26 5.13
C SER A 80 -6.67 21.58 5.44
N PHE A 81 -5.73 20.94 4.77
CA PHE A 81 -4.28 21.17 4.99
C PHE A 81 -3.47 21.41 3.70
N MET A 82 -4.12 21.53 2.54
CA MET A 82 -3.44 21.94 1.30
C MET A 82 -3.29 23.46 1.26
N ILE A 83 -2.05 23.95 1.07
CA ILE A 83 -1.72 25.37 0.89
C ILE A 83 -0.82 25.48 -0.35
N ASP A 84 -1.18 26.32 -1.29
CA ASP A 84 -0.44 26.53 -2.55
C ASP A 84 -0.06 25.23 -3.29
N GLY A 85 -1.01 24.29 -3.32
CA GLY A 85 -0.84 22.98 -3.98
C GLY A 85 0.03 21.97 -3.21
N MET A 86 0.46 22.28 -1.98
CA MET A 86 1.28 21.39 -1.17
C MET A 86 0.67 21.14 0.21
N PRO A 87 0.84 19.94 0.80
CA PRO A 87 0.44 19.66 2.17
C PRO A 87 1.26 20.50 3.18
N ASP A 88 0.57 21.33 3.97
CA ASP A 88 1.16 22.09 5.06
C ASP A 88 1.27 21.24 6.33
N ALA A 89 2.47 21.15 6.90
CA ALA A 89 2.74 20.30 8.04
C ALA A 89 1.95 20.68 9.30
N ALA A 90 1.82 21.98 9.58
CA ALA A 90 1.10 22.44 10.78
C ALA A 90 -0.41 22.21 10.65
N ALA A 91 -0.99 22.44 9.47
CA ALA A 91 -2.39 22.16 9.20
C ALA A 91 -2.68 20.65 9.22
N PHE A 92 -1.81 19.82 8.64
CA PHE A 92 -1.89 18.37 8.72
C PHE A 92 -1.87 17.86 10.17
N GLN A 93 -0.97 18.39 11.00
CA GLN A 93 -0.93 18.07 12.43
C GLN A 93 -2.22 18.48 13.16
N ARG A 94 -2.83 19.60 12.78
CA ARG A 94 -4.13 20.01 13.37
C ARG A 94 -5.28 19.11 12.93
N ALA A 95 -5.27 18.59 11.70
CA ALA A 95 -6.31 17.70 11.18
C ALA A 95 -6.04 16.25 11.61
N CYS A 96 -5.09 15.58 10.98
CA CYS A 96 -4.80 14.16 11.18
C CYS A 96 -4.13 13.86 12.52
N GLY A 97 -3.15 14.69 12.93
CA GLY A 97 -2.45 14.51 14.21
C GLY A 97 -3.37 14.64 15.42
N ARG A 98 -4.33 15.57 15.39
CA ARG A 98 -5.34 15.69 16.46
C ARG A 98 -6.29 14.50 16.49
N ALA A 99 -6.71 14.00 15.33
CA ALA A 99 -7.58 12.81 15.23
C ALA A 99 -6.90 11.57 15.84
N ILE A 100 -5.66 11.27 15.44
CA ILE A 100 -4.87 10.17 16.01
C ILE A 100 -4.70 10.31 17.51
N ARG A 101 -4.29 11.49 17.99
CA ARG A 101 -4.08 11.76 19.42
C ARG A 101 -5.37 11.56 20.23
N GLY A 102 -6.50 12.06 19.73
CA GLY A 102 -7.80 11.91 20.37
C GLY A 102 -8.25 10.45 20.51
N LEU A 103 -7.93 9.60 19.52
CA LEU A 103 -8.19 8.17 19.60
C LEU A 103 -7.24 7.47 20.57
N ARG A 104 -5.97 7.80 20.57
CA ARG A 104 -4.97 7.21 21.46
C ARG A 104 -5.19 7.51 22.94
N LEU A 105 -5.91 8.57 23.27
CA LEU A 105 -6.32 8.85 24.65
C LEU A 105 -7.40 7.86 25.15
N ARG A 106 -8.10 7.19 24.24
CA ARG A 106 -9.25 6.33 24.57
C ARG A 106 -9.00 4.85 24.26
N TYR A 107 -8.05 4.55 23.38
CA TYR A 107 -7.77 3.21 22.89
C TYR A 107 -6.28 2.87 23.00
N PRO A 108 -5.90 1.62 23.23
CA PRO A 108 -4.50 1.20 23.36
C PRO A 108 -3.69 1.37 22.08
N GLY A 109 -4.33 1.38 20.92
CA GLY A 109 -3.71 1.55 19.61
C GLY A 109 -4.67 2.15 18.60
N VAL A 110 -4.12 2.55 17.45
CA VAL A 110 -4.89 3.06 16.31
C VAL A 110 -4.41 2.41 15.03
N ARG A 111 -5.36 1.95 14.21
CA ARG A 111 -5.16 1.51 12.83
C ARG A 111 -5.72 2.58 11.90
N ALA A 112 -4.84 3.30 11.25
CA ALA A 112 -5.23 4.33 10.30
C ALA A 112 -5.22 3.77 8.87
N TYR A 113 -6.23 4.14 8.09
CA TYR A 113 -6.28 3.96 6.65
C TYR A 113 -6.43 5.32 5.98
N GLY A 114 -5.63 5.58 4.92
CA GLY A 114 -5.68 6.82 4.16
C GLY A 114 -5.55 6.60 2.66
N GLU A 115 -6.41 7.27 1.87
CA GLU A 115 -6.32 7.30 0.40
C GLU A 115 -6.13 8.72 -0.16
N MET A 116 -5.86 9.70 0.70
CA MET A 116 -5.57 11.07 0.27
C MET A 116 -4.35 11.17 -0.64
N VAL A 117 -3.37 10.31 -0.41
CA VAL A 117 -2.16 10.16 -1.24
C VAL A 117 -2.50 9.71 -2.66
N ASP A 118 -3.48 8.81 -2.81
CA ASP A 118 -3.99 8.39 -4.12
C ASP A 118 -4.76 9.51 -4.82
N ILE A 119 -5.51 10.35 -4.10
CA ILE A 119 -6.19 11.51 -4.67
C ILE A 119 -5.18 12.43 -5.36
N LEU A 120 -4.11 12.79 -4.67
CA LEU A 120 -3.02 13.61 -5.21
C LEU A 120 -2.32 12.90 -6.39
N TRP A 121 -2.09 11.59 -6.24
CA TRP A 121 -1.45 10.79 -7.27
C TRP A 121 -2.26 10.76 -8.58
N GLN A 122 -3.57 10.53 -8.51
CA GLN A 122 -4.46 10.50 -9.66
C GLN A 122 -4.63 11.88 -10.32
N ARG A 123 -4.45 12.95 -9.57
CA ARG A 123 -4.40 14.33 -10.09
C ARG A 123 -3.07 14.67 -10.76
N GLY A 124 -2.06 13.77 -10.72
CA GLY A 124 -0.71 14.02 -11.23
C GLY A 124 0.17 14.82 -10.27
N GLU A 125 -0.32 15.15 -9.08
CA GLU A 125 0.36 15.95 -8.04
C GLU A 125 1.34 15.07 -7.23
N ARG A 126 2.26 14.40 -7.93
CA ARG A 126 3.14 13.35 -7.35
C ARG A 126 4.02 13.87 -6.22
N THR A 127 4.55 15.10 -6.36
CA THR A 127 5.38 15.73 -5.32
C THR A 127 4.58 15.96 -4.05
N ALA A 128 3.34 16.43 -4.17
CA ALA A 128 2.44 16.62 -3.04
C ALA A 128 2.04 15.28 -2.39
N ALA A 129 1.81 14.23 -3.19
CA ALA A 129 1.54 12.89 -2.66
C ALA A 129 2.72 12.36 -1.83
N LEU A 130 3.95 12.44 -2.33
CA LEU A 130 5.14 12.01 -1.60
C LEU A 130 5.38 12.87 -0.34
N ARG A 131 5.11 14.18 -0.43
CA ARG A 131 5.19 15.06 0.75
C ARG A 131 4.17 14.65 1.83
N LEU A 132 2.97 14.26 1.43
CA LEU A 132 1.97 13.77 2.39
C LEU A 132 2.39 12.45 3.04
N GLU A 133 3.05 11.54 2.31
CA GLU A 133 3.64 10.31 2.89
C GLU A 133 4.72 10.62 3.92
N GLU A 134 5.56 11.63 3.65
CA GLU A 134 6.56 12.10 4.64
C GLU A 134 5.88 12.61 5.91
N LEU A 135 4.83 13.42 5.78
CA LEU A 135 4.07 13.94 6.94
C LEU A 135 3.43 12.80 7.75
N TRP A 136 2.91 11.77 7.10
CA TRP A 136 2.44 10.56 7.77
C TRP A 136 3.56 9.85 8.53
N ASN A 137 4.75 9.74 7.94
CA ASN A 137 5.91 9.13 8.59
C ASN A 137 6.41 9.97 9.78
N ASP A 138 6.39 11.30 9.65
CA ASP A 138 6.70 12.21 10.77
C ASP A 138 5.73 12.01 11.92
N LEU A 139 4.43 12.02 11.62
CA LEU A 139 3.38 11.81 12.64
C LEU A 139 3.51 10.45 13.34
N ARG A 140 3.84 9.37 12.61
CA ARG A 140 4.05 8.04 13.20
C ARG A 140 5.25 7.97 14.13
N ARG A 141 6.31 8.76 13.87
CA ARG A 141 7.47 8.88 14.78
C ARG A 141 7.11 9.58 16.08
N GLU A 142 6.22 10.57 16.01
CA GLU A 142 5.75 11.31 17.18
C GLU A 142 4.68 10.55 17.98
N GLN A 143 3.80 9.85 17.29
CA GLN A 143 2.64 9.16 17.84
C GLN A 143 2.54 7.75 17.25
N PRO A 144 2.93 6.70 17.98
CA PRO A 144 2.90 5.35 17.44
C PRO A 144 1.50 4.89 17.04
N PHE A 145 1.31 4.53 15.77
CA PHE A 145 0.12 3.88 15.20
C PHE A 145 0.53 3.12 13.94
N SER A 146 -0.29 2.18 13.49
CA SER A 146 -0.09 1.57 12.18
C SER A 146 -0.87 2.33 11.11
N LEU A 147 -0.31 2.40 9.90
CA LEU A 147 -0.91 3.10 8.77
C LEU A 147 -0.95 2.20 7.54
N LEU A 148 -2.09 2.18 6.87
CA LEU A 148 -2.28 1.55 5.58
C LEU A 148 -2.63 2.62 4.55
N CYS A 149 -1.73 2.88 3.60
CA CYS A 149 -2.00 3.72 2.43
C CYS A 149 -2.33 2.86 1.21
N ALA A 150 -3.26 3.31 0.39
CA ALA A 150 -3.66 2.59 -0.80
C ALA A 150 -3.58 3.47 -2.05
N TYR A 151 -3.11 2.87 -3.15
CA TYR A 151 -3.01 3.50 -4.46
C TYR A 151 -3.74 2.66 -5.51
N ALA A 152 -4.62 3.31 -6.27
CA ALA A 152 -5.29 2.70 -7.41
C ALA A 152 -4.30 2.60 -8.60
N MET A 153 -3.49 1.57 -8.59
CA MET A 153 -2.49 1.28 -9.61
C MET A 153 -2.62 -0.18 -10.05
N ASP A 154 -2.57 -0.44 -11.34
CA ASP A 154 -2.54 -1.81 -11.85
C ASP A 154 -1.09 -2.34 -11.87
N PRO A 155 -0.72 -3.30 -11.01
CA PRO A 155 0.63 -3.85 -10.95
C PRO A 155 1.05 -4.59 -12.21
N LEU A 156 0.14 -4.79 -13.16
CA LEU A 156 0.43 -5.38 -14.46
C LEU A 156 0.73 -4.32 -15.54
N GLN A 157 0.65 -3.02 -15.24
CA GLN A 157 1.01 -1.96 -16.17
C GLN A 157 2.50 -1.60 -16.05
N PRO A 158 3.25 -1.50 -17.18
CA PRO A 158 4.69 -1.24 -17.16
C PRO A 158 5.07 0.07 -16.47
N ASP A 159 4.25 1.11 -16.62
CA ASP A 159 4.52 2.45 -16.09
C ASP A 159 4.41 2.54 -14.56
N VAL A 160 3.69 1.60 -13.95
CA VAL A 160 3.50 1.55 -12.49
C VAL A 160 4.82 1.34 -11.75
N TYR A 161 5.72 0.53 -12.27
CA TYR A 161 6.95 0.18 -11.56
C TYR A 161 7.93 1.35 -11.40
N GLY A 162 7.96 2.30 -12.34
CA GLY A 162 8.72 3.54 -12.17
C GLY A 162 8.17 4.43 -11.05
N ALA A 163 6.86 4.49 -10.95
CA ALA A 163 6.14 5.24 -9.92
C ALA A 163 6.22 4.54 -8.55
N LEU A 164 6.06 3.21 -8.56
CA LEU A 164 6.04 2.37 -7.36
C LEU A 164 7.33 2.46 -6.55
N GLU A 165 8.51 2.61 -7.18
CA GLU A 165 9.78 2.76 -6.47
C GLU A 165 9.75 3.96 -5.52
N SER A 166 9.22 5.11 -5.96
CA SER A 166 9.16 6.32 -5.14
C SER A 166 8.18 6.17 -3.98
N VAL A 167 7.01 5.58 -4.23
CA VAL A 167 6.00 5.34 -3.21
C VAL A 167 6.49 4.29 -2.19
N CYS A 168 7.10 3.21 -2.65
CA CYS A 168 7.65 2.17 -1.77
C CYS A 168 8.64 2.73 -0.74
N ARG A 169 9.47 3.72 -1.11
CA ARG A 169 10.47 4.31 -0.18
C ARG A 169 9.86 4.94 1.07
N CYS A 170 8.58 5.29 1.02
CA CYS A 170 7.87 5.87 2.16
C CYS A 170 7.25 4.82 3.09
N HIS A 171 7.23 3.54 2.69
CA HIS A 171 6.51 2.46 3.35
C HIS A 171 7.44 1.38 3.88
N THR A 172 6.98 0.64 4.90
CA THR A 172 7.73 -0.49 5.47
C THR A 172 7.46 -1.78 4.70
N HIS A 173 6.23 -2.02 4.27
CA HIS A 173 5.81 -3.23 3.58
C HIS A 173 4.88 -2.93 2.41
N LEU A 174 5.06 -3.65 1.31
CA LEU A 174 4.09 -3.73 0.22
C LEU A 174 3.21 -4.97 0.43
N ILE A 175 1.90 -4.75 0.50
CA ILE A 175 0.93 -5.85 0.62
C ILE A 175 0.94 -6.71 -0.65
N PRO A 176 1.06 -8.05 -0.54
CA PRO A 176 0.95 -8.95 -1.67
C PRO A 176 -0.38 -8.79 -2.41
N THR A 177 -0.39 -9.06 -3.70
CA THR A 177 -1.64 -9.16 -4.48
C THR A 177 -2.54 -10.27 -3.91
N ARG A 178 -3.87 -10.21 -4.16
CA ARG A 178 -4.84 -11.18 -3.63
C ARG A 178 -4.42 -12.62 -3.89
N ASP A 179 -4.00 -12.93 -5.10
CA ASP A 179 -3.51 -14.26 -5.52
C ASP A 179 -1.99 -14.18 -5.77
N TYR A 180 -1.26 -13.98 -4.68
CA TYR A 180 0.18 -13.77 -4.74
C TYR A 180 0.94 -14.96 -5.32
N GLU A 181 0.56 -16.18 -4.94
CA GLU A 181 1.24 -17.41 -5.42
C GLU A 181 1.13 -17.55 -6.92
N ARG A 182 -0.08 -17.37 -7.48
CA ARG A 182 -0.32 -17.37 -8.92
C ARG A 182 0.46 -16.25 -9.63
N PHE A 183 0.45 -15.04 -9.06
CA PHE A 183 1.21 -13.92 -9.58
C PHE A 183 2.71 -14.20 -9.58
N ASN A 184 3.26 -14.66 -8.45
CA ASN A 184 4.68 -14.97 -8.29
C ASN A 184 5.13 -16.09 -9.24
N GLN A 185 4.31 -17.13 -9.41
CA GLN A 185 4.57 -18.20 -10.37
C GLN A 185 4.57 -17.66 -11.81
N ALA A 186 3.58 -16.84 -12.17
CA ALA A 186 3.52 -16.23 -13.50
C ALA A 186 4.75 -15.36 -13.80
N VAL A 187 5.21 -14.55 -12.84
CA VAL A 187 6.44 -13.75 -12.98
C VAL A 187 7.67 -14.65 -13.14
N THR A 188 7.77 -15.71 -12.36
CA THR A 188 8.88 -16.66 -12.42
C THR A 188 8.96 -17.33 -13.78
N ASP A 189 7.83 -17.80 -14.31
CA ASP A 189 7.77 -18.50 -15.59
C ASP A 189 7.99 -17.55 -16.78
N ALA A 190 7.44 -16.34 -16.70
CA ALA A 190 7.68 -15.30 -17.70
C ALA A 190 9.14 -14.85 -17.73
N ALA A 191 9.80 -14.73 -16.57
CA ALA A 191 11.21 -14.41 -16.50
C ALA A 191 12.08 -15.52 -17.13
N LYS A 192 11.76 -16.81 -16.87
CA LYS A 192 12.43 -17.95 -17.49
C LYS A 192 12.22 -18.03 -19.01
N ALA A 193 11.06 -17.58 -19.49
CA ALA A 193 10.77 -17.55 -20.93
C ALA A 193 11.46 -16.37 -21.64
N ALA A 194 11.61 -15.24 -20.96
CA ALA A 194 12.23 -14.04 -21.53
C ALA A 194 13.75 -14.01 -21.43
N LEU A 195 14.33 -14.73 -20.47
CA LEU A 195 15.75 -14.87 -20.18
C LEU A 195 16.15 -16.34 -20.28
N ASP A 196 17.43 -16.62 -20.52
CA ASP A 196 17.92 -17.99 -20.32
C ASP A 196 17.82 -18.40 -18.83
N GLN A 197 17.83 -19.70 -18.58
CA GLN A 197 17.61 -20.26 -17.25
C GLN A 197 18.62 -19.76 -16.20
N PRO A 198 19.92 -19.64 -16.48
CA PRO A 198 20.89 -19.09 -15.55
C PRO A 198 20.61 -17.63 -15.18
N LEU A 199 20.27 -16.78 -16.19
CA LEU A 199 19.95 -15.37 -15.96
C LEU A 199 18.66 -15.21 -15.17
N ALA A 200 17.63 -16.01 -15.45
CA ALA A 200 16.38 -15.98 -14.69
C ALA A 200 16.59 -16.36 -13.22
N GLN A 201 17.39 -17.41 -12.95
CA GLN A 201 17.74 -17.80 -11.57
C GLN A 201 18.55 -16.73 -10.85
N MET A 202 19.50 -16.12 -11.54
CA MET A 202 20.28 -15.01 -11.00
C MET A 202 19.38 -13.82 -10.66
N LEU A 203 18.47 -13.42 -11.55
CA LEU A 203 17.49 -12.36 -11.32
C LEU A 203 16.65 -12.62 -10.07
N LEU A 204 16.04 -13.80 -9.98
CA LEU A 204 15.20 -14.15 -8.83
C LEU A 204 16.01 -14.17 -7.51
N SER A 205 17.27 -14.63 -7.56
CA SER A 205 18.18 -14.59 -6.42
C SER A 205 18.55 -13.15 -6.02
N LEU A 206 18.76 -12.26 -7.00
CA LEU A 206 19.01 -10.85 -6.75
C LEU A 206 17.78 -10.15 -6.19
N ALA A 207 16.60 -10.42 -6.76
CA ALA A 207 15.33 -9.88 -6.28
C ALA A 207 15.03 -10.33 -4.84
N ALA A 208 15.30 -11.60 -4.50
CA ALA A 208 15.16 -12.12 -3.14
C ALA A 208 16.13 -11.48 -2.13
N ARG A 209 17.26 -10.98 -2.61
CA ARG A 209 18.27 -10.25 -1.81
C ARG A 209 18.13 -8.74 -1.89
N TYR A 210 17.38 -8.26 -2.87
CA TYR A 210 17.09 -6.85 -3.01
C TYR A 210 16.28 -6.41 -1.79
N ARG A 211 16.91 -5.59 -0.92
CA ARG A 211 16.29 -5.01 0.27
C ARG A 211 16.08 -3.53 0.01
N PRO A 212 15.03 -3.14 -0.72
CA PRO A 212 14.58 -1.75 -0.64
C PRO A 212 14.21 -1.44 0.81
N PRO A 213 14.09 -0.18 1.20
CA PRO A 213 13.59 0.16 2.54
C PRO A 213 12.22 -0.46 2.84
N THR A 214 11.53 -0.95 1.81
CA THR A 214 10.21 -1.58 1.86
C THR A 214 10.34 -3.08 1.67
N GLU A 215 9.82 -3.86 2.60
CA GLU A 215 9.67 -5.31 2.38
C GLU A 215 8.58 -5.55 1.34
N MET A 216 8.92 -6.28 0.28
CA MET A 216 7.99 -6.56 -0.82
C MET A 216 8.05 -8.02 -1.27
N PRO A 217 6.93 -8.54 -1.81
CA PRO A 217 6.88 -9.89 -2.35
C PRO A 217 7.83 -10.07 -3.53
N LEU A 218 8.39 -11.30 -3.67
CA LEU A 218 9.45 -11.62 -4.63
C LEU A 218 9.09 -11.25 -6.08
N GLY A 219 7.87 -11.56 -6.53
CA GLY A 219 7.45 -11.26 -7.90
C GLY A 219 7.45 -9.76 -8.20
N GLN A 220 6.94 -8.93 -7.25
CA GLN A 220 6.98 -7.49 -7.38
C GLN A 220 8.40 -6.94 -7.31
N ALA A 221 9.25 -7.47 -6.42
CA ALA A 221 10.66 -7.11 -6.35
C ALA A 221 11.41 -7.42 -7.64
N ALA A 222 11.16 -8.59 -8.25
CA ALA A 222 11.75 -9.00 -9.51
C ALA A 222 11.35 -8.05 -10.67
N LEU A 223 10.07 -7.71 -10.77
CA LEU A 223 9.58 -6.79 -11.79
C LEU A 223 10.11 -5.38 -11.60
N LEU A 224 10.18 -4.90 -10.35
CA LEU A 224 10.77 -3.60 -10.03
C LEU A 224 12.25 -3.55 -10.42
N TRP A 225 13.01 -4.59 -10.07
CA TRP A 225 14.42 -4.71 -10.45
C TRP A 225 14.60 -4.77 -11.97
N LEU A 226 13.78 -5.57 -12.67
CA LEU A 226 13.80 -5.64 -14.14
C LEU A 226 13.51 -4.29 -14.77
N LYS A 227 12.47 -3.60 -14.32
CA LYS A 227 12.10 -2.29 -14.89
C LYS A 227 13.23 -1.27 -14.75
N LYS A 228 13.94 -1.31 -13.64
CA LYS A 228 15.08 -0.43 -13.36
C LYS A 228 16.32 -0.74 -14.20
N ASN A 229 16.63 -2.02 -14.37
CA ASN A 229 17.92 -2.46 -14.95
C ASN A 229 17.80 -2.97 -16.38
N MET A 230 16.63 -3.52 -16.76
CA MET A 230 16.36 -4.16 -18.06
C MET A 230 14.94 -3.81 -18.56
N PRO A 231 14.62 -2.52 -18.82
CA PRO A 231 13.24 -2.07 -19.05
C PRO A 231 12.54 -2.80 -20.20
N ARG A 232 13.21 -3.06 -21.31
CA ARG A 232 12.64 -3.81 -22.46
C ARG A 232 12.31 -5.27 -22.10
N THR A 233 13.12 -5.89 -21.27
CA THR A 233 12.86 -7.25 -20.76
C THR A 233 11.71 -7.24 -19.78
N ALA A 234 11.63 -6.23 -18.90
CA ALA A 234 10.50 -6.04 -17.99
C ALA A 234 9.17 -5.97 -18.73
N ASP A 235 9.10 -5.20 -19.83
CA ASP A 235 7.88 -5.05 -20.62
C ASP A 235 7.43 -6.38 -21.24
N ARG A 236 8.36 -7.17 -21.78
CA ARG A 236 8.06 -8.53 -22.29
C ARG A 236 7.61 -9.49 -21.20
N VAL A 237 8.28 -9.47 -20.05
CA VAL A 237 7.89 -10.28 -18.88
C VAL A 237 6.50 -9.92 -18.41
N LEU A 238 6.17 -8.62 -18.30
CA LEU A 238 4.84 -8.17 -17.90
C LEU A 238 3.75 -8.55 -18.91
N GLU A 239 4.03 -8.53 -20.19
CA GLU A 239 3.11 -8.99 -21.23
C GLU A 239 2.80 -10.49 -21.10
N ASP A 240 3.82 -11.33 -20.90
CA ASP A 240 3.64 -12.77 -20.67
C ASP A 240 2.92 -13.04 -19.32
N VAL A 241 3.25 -12.31 -18.25
CA VAL A 241 2.53 -12.41 -16.96
C VAL A 241 1.04 -12.12 -17.14
N ARG A 242 0.69 -11.07 -17.88
CA ARG A 242 -0.71 -10.75 -18.19
C ARG A 242 -1.42 -11.90 -18.91
N ALA A 243 -0.78 -12.46 -19.93
CA ALA A 243 -1.33 -13.59 -20.68
C ALA A 243 -1.58 -14.81 -19.79
N ARG A 244 -0.62 -15.15 -18.91
CA ARG A 244 -0.73 -16.28 -17.97
C ARG A 244 -1.79 -16.08 -16.89
N LEU A 245 -2.00 -14.84 -16.45
CA LEU A 245 -3.02 -14.55 -15.44
C LEU A 245 -4.44 -14.45 -16.02
N ALA A 246 -4.56 -14.25 -17.36
CA ALA A 246 -5.84 -14.23 -18.06
C ALA A 246 -6.33 -15.64 -18.44
N ALA A 247 -5.43 -16.63 -18.53
CA ALA A 247 -5.71 -18.03 -18.80
C ALA A 247 -6.19 -18.76 -17.54
#